data_f0cfb53332b384ffd9956a62652c150b
#
_entry.id   f0cfb53332b384ffd9956a62652c150b
#
_cell.length_a   1.000
_cell.length_b   1.000
_cell.length_c   1.000
_cell.angle_alpha   90.00
_cell.angle_beta   90.00
_cell.angle_gamma   90.00
#
_symmetry.space_group_name_H-M   'P 1'
#
loop_
_entity.id
_entity.type
_entity.pdbx_description
1 polymer ?
#
loop_
_entity_poly.entity_id
_entity_poly.type
_entity_poly.pdbx_seq_one_letter_code
_entity_poly.pdbx_strand_id
1 'polypeptide(L)'
;MDRTCRDILGVHDQNFGGITVVFGGDFQQILPVVYKGSREDVVSASLLRSLLWVDIKVLKLTQNMRVANDPDAHVFSSWLLDIGHGRGRAADETVHLPQGMVAPDLETFIDQVYPGIGSVPHPSGDYFLDRMILAPQNSDVGDLNGCILKSMSGEEEVFLSVDSVVDEAGVDDGAPGHNTFPAEFLRTLHPPGLPPGELRLKPGCPIILLRNLCPAQGLCNGTRMVVVQMSRRVLKVKLIGGEHCGEHAFIPRITLTPTEGQTGFAFALKQCQFPVNLAFALTINKAQGQSVKKVGIDLRIPVFSHGQLYVVLSHAMGSRNIKVLLPDANRNTCQTCNVVYPEVLVNVVSFVAPQVCGHPLTI
;
A
#
# COMPACT_ATOMS: atom_id res chain seq x y z
N MET A 1 -9.69 -20.42 -4.41
CA MET A 1 -9.58 -21.13 -3.10
C MET A 1 -10.70 -22.15 -2.92
N ASP A 2 -11.99 -21.81 -2.92
CA ASP A 2 -13.09 -22.81 -2.77
C ASP A 2 -12.99 -23.95 -3.78
N ARG A 3 -12.94 -23.66 -5.09
CA ARG A 3 -12.77 -24.67 -6.15
C ARG A 3 -11.54 -25.56 -5.93
N THR A 4 -10.41 -24.96 -5.61
CA THR A 4 -9.15 -25.70 -5.36
C THR A 4 -9.28 -26.65 -4.17
N CYS A 5 -9.93 -26.22 -3.07
CA CYS A 5 -10.16 -27.09 -1.92
C CYS A 5 -11.07 -28.27 -2.28
N ARG A 6 -12.16 -28.02 -3.01
CA ARG A 6 -13.07 -29.07 -3.50
C ARG A 6 -12.34 -30.09 -4.37
N ASP A 7 -11.48 -29.61 -5.29
CA ASP A 7 -10.74 -30.48 -6.20
C ASP A 7 -9.69 -31.33 -5.45
N ILE A 8 -8.91 -30.73 -4.53
CA ILE A 8 -7.89 -31.46 -3.77
C ILE A 8 -8.51 -32.52 -2.85
N LEU A 9 -9.66 -32.21 -2.24
CA LEU A 9 -10.32 -33.12 -1.28
C LEU A 9 -11.30 -34.09 -1.94
N GLY A 10 -11.62 -33.91 -3.22
CA GLY A 10 -12.60 -34.71 -3.94
C GLY A 10 -14.04 -34.53 -3.42
N VAL A 11 -14.33 -33.42 -2.71
CA VAL A 11 -15.65 -33.11 -2.14
C VAL A 11 -16.22 -31.91 -2.86
N HIS A 12 -17.11 -32.12 -3.83
CA HIS A 12 -17.61 -31.05 -4.71
C HIS A 12 -18.94 -30.42 -4.25
N ASP A 13 -19.68 -31.11 -3.40
CA ASP A 13 -21.01 -30.73 -2.88
C ASP A 13 -20.97 -29.81 -1.66
N GLN A 14 -19.79 -29.62 -1.03
CA GLN A 14 -19.59 -28.78 0.14
C GLN A 14 -18.66 -27.62 -0.14
N ASN A 15 -18.96 -26.44 0.42
CA ASN A 15 -18.08 -25.29 0.33
C ASN A 15 -16.70 -25.61 0.93
N PHE A 16 -15.65 -25.22 0.23
CA PHE A 16 -14.25 -25.49 0.58
C PHE A 16 -13.92 -26.98 0.78
N GLY A 17 -14.70 -27.89 0.16
CA GLY A 17 -14.52 -29.34 0.33
C GLY A 17 -14.80 -29.82 1.76
N GLY A 18 -15.65 -29.12 2.52
CA GLY A 18 -15.99 -29.44 3.90
C GLY A 18 -15.02 -28.91 4.96
N ILE A 19 -13.95 -28.20 4.57
CA ILE A 19 -13.04 -27.56 5.53
C ILE A 19 -13.70 -26.32 6.15
N THR A 20 -13.54 -26.16 7.46
CA THR A 20 -13.92 -24.91 8.14
C THR A 20 -12.96 -23.80 7.76
N VAL A 21 -13.48 -22.73 7.16
CA VAL A 21 -12.70 -21.55 6.74
C VAL A 21 -13.18 -20.33 7.52
N VAL A 22 -12.22 -19.59 8.09
CA VAL A 22 -12.47 -18.33 8.78
C VAL A 22 -11.93 -17.18 7.93
N PHE A 23 -12.80 -16.22 7.61
CA PHE A 23 -12.43 -14.99 6.91
C PHE A 23 -12.33 -13.84 7.91
N GLY A 24 -11.26 -13.07 7.81
CA GLY A 24 -11.12 -11.80 8.53
C GLY A 24 -11.08 -10.65 7.53
N GLY A 25 -11.84 -9.59 7.77
CA GLY A 25 -11.87 -8.45 6.87
C GLY A 25 -12.74 -7.32 7.40
N ASP A 26 -12.72 -6.21 6.66
CA ASP A 26 -13.46 -4.99 6.99
C ASP A 26 -13.93 -4.35 5.68
N PHE A 27 -15.24 -4.26 5.50
CA PHE A 27 -15.86 -3.67 4.30
C PHE A 27 -15.80 -2.13 4.27
N GLN A 28 -15.30 -1.49 5.31
CA GLN A 28 -14.97 -0.07 5.29
C GLN A 28 -13.62 0.21 4.62
N GLN A 29 -12.77 -0.83 4.48
CA GLN A 29 -11.49 -0.74 3.82
C GLN A 29 -11.62 -0.80 2.29
N ILE A 30 -10.47 -0.68 1.61
CA ILE A 30 -10.40 -0.70 0.15
C ILE A 30 -10.92 -2.03 -0.39
N LEU A 31 -11.81 -1.93 -1.37
CA LEU A 31 -12.37 -3.08 -2.10
C LEU A 31 -11.36 -3.64 -3.11
N PRO A 32 -11.61 -4.85 -3.67
CA PRO A 32 -10.76 -5.41 -4.72
C PRO A 32 -10.58 -4.44 -5.88
N VAL A 33 -9.34 -4.31 -6.35
CA VAL A 33 -9.02 -3.45 -7.49
C VAL A 33 -9.39 -4.16 -8.78
N VAL A 34 -10.31 -3.58 -9.55
CA VAL A 34 -10.67 -4.04 -10.89
C VAL A 34 -10.05 -3.07 -11.90
N TYR A 35 -9.13 -3.58 -12.74
CA TYR A 35 -8.43 -2.74 -13.70
C TYR A 35 -9.40 -2.11 -14.70
N LYS A 36 -9.40 -0.77 -14.80
CA LYS A 36 -10.36 0.02 -15.59
C LYS A 36 -11.84 -0.28 -15.31
N GLY A 37 -12.13 -0.91 -14.16
CA GLY A 37 -13.50 -1.24 -13.75
C GLY A 37 -14.27 -0.02 -13.25
N SER A 38 -15.56 -0.03 -13.50
CA SER A 38 -16.53 0.92 -12.95
C SER A 38 -16.76 0.66 -11.44
N ARG A 39 -17.48 1.57 -10.78
CA ARG A 39 -17.93 1.35 -9.39
C ARG A 39 -18.71 0.04 -9.25
N GLU A 40 -19.57 -0.28 -10.22
CA GLU A 40 -20.37 -1.50 -10.23
C GLU A 40 -19.49 -2.75 -10.31
N ASP A 41 -18.44 -2.73 -11.15
CA ASP A 41 -17.47 -3.82 -11.26
C ASP A 41 -16.74 -4.07 -9.95
N VAL A 42 -16.30 -2.99 -9.29
CA VAL A 42 -15.62 -3.05 -7.98
C VAL A 42 -16.53 -3.62 -6.89
N VAL A 43 -17.79 -3.16 -6.83
CA VAL A 43 -18.80 -3.68 -5.89
C VAL A 43 -19.10 -5.15 -6.17
N SER A 44 -19.20 -5.54 -7.44
CA SER A 44 -19.47 -6.92 -7.87
C SER A 44 -18.32 -7.86 -7.55
N ALA A 45 -17.08 -7.37 -7.54
CA ALA A 45 -15.89 -8.15 -7.16
C ALA A 45 -15.77 -8.36 -5.63
N SER A 46 -16.60 -7.71 -4.81
CA SER A 46 -16.57 -7.89 -3.36
C SER A 46 -17.10 -9.26 -2.93
N LEU A 47 -16.62 -9.77 -1.78
CA LEU A 47 -17.07 -11.04 -1.21
C LEU A 47 -18.58 -11.06 -0.95
N LEU A 48 -19.21 -9.92 -0.68
CA LEU A 48 -20.66 -9.79 -0.47
C LEU A 48 -21.50 -10.20 -1.68
N ARG A 49 -20.95 -10.17 -2.88
CA ARG A 49 -21.61 -10.58 -4.13
C ARG A 49 -21.26 -12.01 -4.52
N SER A 50 -20.41 -12.68 -3.76
CA SER A 50 -20.10 -14.10 -3.97
C SER A 50 -21.28 -14.99 -3.59
N LEU A 51 -21.47 -16.08 -4.33
CA LEU A 51 -22.45 -17.13 -3.97
C LEU A 51 -22.15 -17.75 -2.59
N LEU A 52 -20.90 -17.73 -2.16
CA LEU A 52 -20.48 -18.22 -0.85
C LEU A 52 -21.05 -17.39 0.31
N TRP A 53 -21.42 -16.11 0.05
CA TRP A 53 -21.85 -15.19 1.12
C TRP A 53 -23.09 -15.67 1.86
N VAL A 54 -23.98 -16.37 1.18
CA VAL A 54 -25.24 -16.90 1.76
C VAL A 54 -24.97 -17.88 2.89
N ASP A 55 -23.88 -18.64 2.80
CA ASP A 55 -23.51 -19.67 3.77
C ASP A 55 -22.53 -19.16 4.84
N ILE A 56 -22.06 -17.90 4.73
CA ILE A 56 -21.08 -17.33 5.68
C ILE A 56 -21.81 -16.82 6.93
N LYS A 57 -21.43 -17.37 8.09
CA LYS A 57 -21.84 -16.84 9.39
C LYS A 57 -20.97 -15.62 9.75
N VAL A 58 -21.58 -14.44 9.77
CA VAL A 58 -20.88 -13.20 10.11
C VAL A 58 -20.77 -13.03 11.63
N LEU A 59 -19.54 -12.89 12.13
CA LEU A 59 -19.23 -12.54 13.51
C LEU A 59 -18.62 -11.14 13.53
N LYS A 60 -19.08 -10.29 14.43
CA LYS A 60 -18.60 -8.89 14.55
C LYS A 60 -17.67 -8.73 15.74
N LEU A 61 -16.53 -8.09 15.51
CA LEU A 61 -15.68 -7.59 16.59
C LEU A 61 -16.24 -6.24 17.05
N THR A 62 -16.64 -6.13 18.31
CA THR A 62 -17.29 -4.94 18.86
C THR A 62 -16.40 -4.14 19.79
N GLN A 63 -15.34 -4.75 20.34
CA GLN A 63 -14.42 -4.10 21.27
C GLN A 63 -13.11 -3.72 20.57
N ASN A 64 -12.76 -2.43 20.62
CA ASN A 64 -11.50 -1.95 20.10
C ASN A 64 -10.39 -2.10 21.15
N MET A 65 -9.58 -3.15 21.02
CA MET A 65 -8.48 -3.45 21.95
C MET A 65 -7.26 -2.52 21.80
N ARG A 66 -7.16 -1.77 20.69
CA ARG A 66 -6.02 -0.87 20.42
C ARG A 66 -6.07 0.41 21.25
N VAL A 67 -7.27 0.83 21.70
CA VAL A 67 -7.50 2.13 22.36
C VAL A 67 -8.02 1.97 23.79
N ALA A 68 -7.90 0.80 24.39
CA ALA A 68 -8.57 0.41 25.64
C ALA A 68 -8.34 1.38 26.83
N ASN A 69 -7.25 2.15 26.85
CA ASN A 69 -6.86 2.98 28.00
C ASN A 69 -6.62 4.47 27.65
N ASP A 70 -6.96 4.92 26.46
CA ASP A 70 -6.74 6.31 26.03
C ASP A 70 -8.05 6.97 25.58
N PRO A 71 -8.62 7.93 26.36
CA PRO A 71 -9.86 8.62 26.00
C PRO A 71 -9.78 9.38 24.66
N ASP A 72 -8.64 10.02 24.36
CA ASP A 72 -8.45 10.74 23.11
C ASP A 72 -8.46 9.78 21.91
N ALA A 73 -7.87 8.59 22.08
CA ALA A 73 -7.89 7.55 21.08
C ALA A 73 -9.29 6.95 20.86
N HIS A 74 -10.15 6.91 21.89
CA HIS A 74 -11.55 6.52 21.74
C HIS A 74 -12.35 7.51 20.89
N VAL A 75 -12.20 8.82 21.15
CA VAL A 75 -12.86 9.86 20.33
C VAL A 75 -12.42 9.77 18.88
N PHE A 76 -11.10 9.63 18.65
CA PHE A 76 -10.55 9.47 17.31
C PHE A 76 -11.07 8.21 16.62
N SER A 77 -11.13 7.09 17.33
CA SER A 77 -11.63 5.82 16.79
C SER A 77 -13.10 5.91 16.38
N SER A 78 -13.95 6.58 17.17
CA SER A 78 -15.36 6.80 16.83
C SER A 78 -15.51 7.66 15.58
N TRP A 79 -14.74 8.76 15.51
CA TRP A 79 -14.71 9.63 14.32
C TRP A 79 -14.23 8.87 13.07
N LEU A 80 -13.21 8.02 13.23
CA LEU A 80 -12.69 7.20 12.14
C LEU A 80 -13.75 6.21 11.61
N LEU A 81 -14.54 5.59 12.49
CA LEU A 81 -15.66 4.73 12.10
C LEU A 81 -16.74 5.52 11.33
N ASP A 82 -17.00 6.77 11.70
CA ASP A 82 -17.94 7.62 10.97
C ASP A 82 -17.40 7.92 9.55
N ILE A 83 -16.10 8.18 9.39
CA ILE A 83 -15.45 8.30 8.07
C ILE A 83 -15.66 7.02 7.26
N GLY A 84 -15.38 5.85 7.83
CA GLY A 84 -15.54 4.54 7.16
C GLY A 84 -16.99 4.25 6.74
N HIS A 85 -17.98 4.69 7.51
CA HIS A 85 -19.40 4.54 7.17
C HIS A 85 -19.92 5.67 6.25
N GLY A 86 -19.11 6.68 5.97
CA GLY A 86 -19.54 7.86 5.22
C GLY A 86 -20.51 8.75 5.97
N ARG A 87 -20.51 8.69 7.31
CA ARG A 87 -21.31 9.60 8.14
C ARG A 87 -20.63 10.96 8.24
N GLY A 88 -21.42 12.02 8.44
CA GLY A 88 -20.89 13.38 8.54
C GLY A 88 -20.30 13.95 7.25
N ARG A 89 -20.54 13.30 6.09
CA ARG A 89 -20.21 13.84 4.77
C ARG A 89 -21.19 14.97 4.41
N ALA A 90 -20.65 16.01 3.79
CA ALA A 90 -21.47 17.00 3.11
C ALA A 90 -22.08 16.42 1.82
N ALA A 91 -22.98 17.16 1.18
CA ALA A 91 -23.62 16.72 -0.06
C ALA A 91 -22.65 16.51 -1.24
N ASP A 92 -21.50 17.16 -1.19
CA ASP A 92 -20.39 17.05 -2.16
C ASP A 92 -19.37 15.94 -1.82
N GLU A 93 -19.73 15.01 -0.91
CA GLU A 93 -18.88 13.93 -0.44
C GLU A 93 -17.62 14.40 0.32
N THR A 94 -17.54 15.64 0.77
CA THR A 94 -16.42 16.15 1.57
C THR A 94 -16.62 15.90 3.07
N VAL A 95 -15.50 15.82 3.78
CA VAL A 95 -15.43 15.70 5.25
C VAL A 95 -14.43 16.69 5.81
N HIS A 96 -14.65 17.14 7.04
CA HIS A 96 -13.71 17.99 7.76
C HIS A 96 -12.69 17.16 8.53
N LEU A 97 -11.42 17.50 8.33
CA LEU A 97 -10.31 16.98 9.13
C LEU A 97 -10.05 17.91 10.33
N PRO A 98 -9.62 17.38 11.48
CA PRO A 98 -9.15 18.19 12.60
C PRO A 98 -8.01 19.13 12.15
N GLN A 99 -8.11 20.43 12.47
CA GLN A 99 -7.14 21.44 12.04
C GLN A 99 -5.69 21.12 12.42
N GLY A 100 -5.47 20.50 13.57
CA GLY A 100 -4.14 20.08 14.03
C GLY A 100 -3.47 19.00 13.19
N MET A 101 -4.21 18.35 12.29
CA MET A 101 -3.66 17.37 11.33
C MET A 101 -3.11 18.05 10.06
N VAL A 102 -3.63 19.21 9.66
CA VAL A 102 -3.31 19.83 8.37
C VAL A 102 -1.98 20.56 8.45
N ALA A 103 -1.07 20.21 7.53
CA ALA A 103 0.22 20.88 7.38
C ALA A 103 0.09 22.11 6.48
N PRO A 104 0.84 23.21 6.74
CA PRO A 104 0.72 24.44 5.98
C PRO A 104 1.33 24.37 4.58
N ASP A 105 2.35 23.54 4.38
CA ASP A 105 3.10 23.39 3.13
C ASP A 105 3.83 22.04 3.08
N LEU A 106 4.41 21.73 1.90
CA LEU A 106 5.09 20.45 1.66
C LEU A 106 6.36 20.29 2.50
N GLU A 107 7.13 21.34 2.69
CA GLU A 107 8.40 21.28 3.42
C GLU A 107 8.14 20.98 4.90
N THR A 108 7.25 21.77 5.52
CA THR A 108 6.78 21.55 6.90
C THR A 108 6.15 20.16 7.05
N PHE A 109 5.37 19.70 6.08
CA PHE A 109 4.78 18.37 6.09
C PHE A 109 5.83 17.27 6.15
N ILE A 110 6.86 17.33 5.27
CA ILE A 110 7.96 16.37 5.25
C ILE A 110 8.73 16.40 6.58
N ASP A 111 9.07 17.59 7.10
CA ASP A 111 9.80 17.72 8.37
C ASP A 111 8.99 17.19 9.57
N GLN A 112 7.68 17.40 9.59
CA GLN A 112 6.81 16.86 10.64
C GLN A 112 6.75 15.34 10.65
N VAL A 113 6.83 14.68 9.48
CA VAL A 113 6.84 13.21 9.37
C VAL A 113 8.24 12.64 9.55
N TYR A 114 9.23 13.28 8.92
CA TYR A 114 10.62 12.86 8.88
C TYR A 114 11.57 13.92 9.48
N PRO A 115 11.42 14.29 10.77
CA PRO A 115 12.26 15.30 11.39
C PRO A 115 13.72 14.87 11.36
N GLY A 116 14.58 15.77 10.89
CA GLY A 116 16.02 15.54 10.83
C GLY A 116 16.46 14.52 9.77
N ILE A 117 15.70 14.30 8.72
CA ILE A 117 16.03 13.35 7.64
C ILE A 117 17.38 13.65 6.97
N GLY A 118 17.80 14.91 6.94
CA GLY A 118 19.09 15.36 6.41
C GLY A 118 20.27 15.26 7.40
N SER A 119 20.04 14.81 8.64
CA SER A 119 21.08 14.76 9.67
C SER A 119 22.12 13.68 9.40
N VAL A 120 23.34 13.89 9.93
CA VAL A 120 24.43 12.91 9.93
C VAL A 120 24.76 12.61 11.40
N PRO A 121 24.82 11.33 11.82
CA PRO A 121 24.62 10.10 11.04
C PRO A 121 23.16 9.92 10.58
N HIS A 122 22.98 9.15 9.51
CA HIS A 122 21.64 8.86 8.99
C HIS A 122 20.74 8.24 10.07
N PRO A 123 19.43 8.52 10.03
CA PRO A 123 18.48 7.85 10.91
C PRO A 123 18.57 6.32 10.85
N SER A 124 18.36 5.66 11.98
CA SER A 124 18.37 4.19 12.06
C SER A 124 17.22 3.56 11.27
N GLY A 125 17.29 2.25 10.99
CA GLY A 125 16.20 1.52 10.34
C GLY A 125 14.88 1.62 11.09
N ASP A 126 14.90 1.66 12.42
CA ASP A 126 13.71 1.78 13.28
C ASP A 126 12.99 3.13 13.07
N TYR A 127 13.74 4.18 12.71
CA TYR A 127 13.17 5.47 12.35
C TYR A 127 12.19 5.36 11.18
N PHE A 128 12.54 4.58 10.15
CA PHE A 128 11.68 4.37 8.98
C PHE A 128 10.58 3.34 9.25
N LEU A 129 10.78 2.40 10.17
CA LEU A 129 9.76 1.44 10.57
C LEU A 129 8.53 2.16 11.14
N ASP A 130 8.77 3.19 11.95
CA ASP A 130 7.75 3.93 12.67
C ASP A 130 7.06 5.04 11.85
N ARG A 131 7.52 5.30 10.61
CA ARG A 131 7.08 6.45 9.80
C ARG A 131 6.84 6.07 8.36
N MET A 132 5.83 6.69 7.75
CA MET A 132 5.60 6.64 6.31
C MET A 132 4.75 7.82 5.83
N ILE A 133 4.88 8.15 4.56
CA ILE A 133 3.94 9.02 3.86
C ILE A 133 3.09 8.17 2.93
N LEU A 134 1.81 8.48 2.83
CA LEU A 134 0.85 7.77 1.99
C LEU A 134 0.20 8.74 1.02
N ALA A 135 0.05 8.32 -0.23
CA ALA A 135 -0.63 9.10 -1.27
C ALA A 135 -1.55 8.21 -2.12
N PRO A 136 -2.59 8.76 -2.75
CA PRO A 136 -3.53 7.99 -3.56
C PRO A 136 -2.90 7.43 -4.84
N GLN A 137 -1.99 8.17 -5.50
CA GLN A 137 -1.44 7.85 -6.82
C GLN A 137 0.05 7.54 -6.80
N ASN A 138 0.51 6.73 -7.77
CA ASN A 138 1.93 6.39 -7.91
C ASN A 138 2.80 7.59 -8.35
N SER A 139 2.26 8.53 -9.13
CA SER A 139 2.93 9.77 -9.51
C SER A 139 3.36 10.58 -8.30
N ASP A 140 2.41 10.81 -7.37
CA ASP A 140 2.65 11.60 -6.16
C ASP A 140 3.67 10.93 -5.26
N VAL A 141 3.59 9.61 -5.14
CA VAL A 141 4.59 8.79 -4.43
C VAL A 141 5.97 8.94 -5.03
N GLY A 142 6.09 8.96 -6.36
CA GLY A 142 7.36 9.16 -7.06
C GLY A 142 7.98 10.52 -6.74
N ASP A 143 7.19 11.58 -6.86
CA ASP A 143 7.61 12.96 -6.58
C ASP A 143 8.03 13.15 -5.12
N LEU A 144 7.24 12.66 -4.17
CA LEU A 144 7.56 12.70 -2.74
C LEU A 144 8.85 11.95 -2.42
N ASN A 145 9.00 10.73 -2.93
CA ASN A 145 10.21 9.95 -2.74
C ASN A 145 11.44 10.67 -3.28
N GLY A 146 11.34 11.29 -4.47
CA GLY A 146 12.40 12.09 -5.05
C GLY A 146 12.75 13.34 -4.24
N CYS A 147 11.75 14.07 -3.74
CA CYS A 147 11.95 15.24 -2.88
C CYS A 147 12.63 14.87 -1.56
N ILE A 148 12.17 13.81 -0.89
CA ILE A 148 12.73 13.38 0.39
C ILE A 148 14.15 12.82 0.22
N LEU A 149 14.43 12.08 -0.86
CA LEU A 149 15.76 11.58 -1.17
C LEU A 149 16.76 12.74 -1.35
N LYS A 150 16.36 13.83 -2.02
CA LYS A 150 17.19 15.03 -2.18
C LYS A 150 17.53 15.68 -0.84
N SER A 151 16.59 15.71 0.11
CA SER A 151 16.81 16.27 1.44
C SER A 151 17.72 15.40 2.31
N MET A 152 17.89 14.13 1.97
CA MET A 152 18.77 13.21 2.69
C MET A 152 20.23 13.48 2.34
N SER A 153 21.13 13.45 3.32
CA SER A 153 22.60 13.58 3.12
C SER A 153 23.17 12.32 2.41
N GLY A 154 24.36 12.43 1.87
CA GLY A 154 25.08 11.33 1.18
C GLY A 154 25.05 11.43 -0.33
N GLU A 155 25.96 10.69 -0.96
CA GLU A 155 26.07 10.60 -2.42
C GLU A 155 24.94 9.78 -3.01
N GLU A 156 24.32 10.33 -4.06
CA GLU A 156 23.26 9.67 -4.81
C GLU A 156 23.88 8.80 -5.90
N GLU A 157 23.53 7.52 -5.95
CA GLU A 157 23.86 6.64 -7.05
C GLU A 157 22.63 6.41 -7.93
N VAL A 158 22.84 6.42 -9.26
CA VAL A 158 21.81 6.24 -10.27
C VAL A 158 21.99 4.90 -10.96
N PHE A 159 20.98 4.06 -10.89
CA PHE A 159 20.97 2.73 -11.52
C PHE A 159 19.99 2.72 -12.69
N LEU A 160 20.52 2.72 -13.90
CA LEU A 160 19.71 2.60 -15.10
C LEU A 160 19.31 1.14 -15.34
N SER A 161 18.06 0.93 -15.76
CA SER A 161 17.58 -0.37 -16.23
C SER A 161 18.20 -0.74 -17.58
N VAL A 162 18.20 -2.03 -17.86
CA VAL A 162 18.44 -2.55 -19.20
C VAL A 162 17.13 -3.12 -19.69
N ASP A 163 16.55 -2.46 -20.67
CA ASP A 163 15.20 -2.72 -21.15
C ASP A 163 15.26 -3.30 -22.57
N SER A 164 14.42 -4.30 -22.82
CA SER A 164 14.25 -4.93 -24.14
C SER A 164 12.77 -5.21 -24.40
N VAL A 165 12.44 -5.31 -25.67
CA VAL A 165 11.09 -5.67 -26.12
C VAL A 165 11.14 -7.11 -26.63
N VAL A 166 10.13 -7.90 -26.29
CA VAL A 166 9.94 -9.24 -26.83
C VAL A 166 8.85 -9.15 -27.87
N ASP A 167 9.17 -9.56 -29.09
CA ASP A 167 8.19 -9.68 -30.17
C ASP A 167 7.21 -10.81 -29.87
N GLU A 168 5.98 -10.73 -30.41
CA GLU A 168 4.92 -11.73 -30.23
C GLU A 168 5.35 -13.15 -30.66
N ALA A 169 6.42 -13.29 -31.47
CA ALA A 169 7.00 -14.57 -31.88
C ALA A 169 7.87 -15.24 -30.79
N GLY A 170 8.10 -14.60 -29.64
CA GLY A 170 8.91 -15.17 -28.55
C GLY A 170 10.41 -15.29 -28.87
N VAL A 171 10.86 -14.73 -29.96
CA VAL A 171 12.27 -14.71 -30.34
C VAL A 171 12.92 -13.55 -29.61
N ASP A 172 13.69 -13.88 -28.59
CA ASP A 172 14.61 -12.97 -27.93
C ASP A 172 15.83 -12.79 -28.88
N ASP A 173 15.70 -11.91 -29.86
CA ASP A 173 16.82 -11.51 -30.68
C ASP A 173 17.76 -10.65 -29.83
N GLY A 174 18.53 -11.32 -28.97
CA GLY A 174 19.61 -10.72 -28.18
C GLY A 174 20.74 -10.11 -29.01
N ALA A 175 20.49 -9.88 -30.30
CA ALA A 175 21.39 -9.16 -31.18
C ALA A 175 21.32 -7.65 -30.90
N PRO A 176 22.43 -6.98 -30.60
CA PRO A 176 22.46 -5.53 -30.44
C PRO A 176 22.10 -4.89 -31.80
N GLY A 177 20.88 -4.35 -31.91
CA GLY A 177 20.48 -3.58 -33.09
C GLY A 177 19.04 -3.70 -33.56
N HIS A 178 18.21 -4.59 -33.01
CA HIS A 178 16.81 -4.75 -33.43
C HIS A 178 15.76 -4.27 -32.43
N ASN A 179 16.14 -3.45 -31.44
CA ASN A 179 15.13 -2.79 -30.62
C ASN A 179 14.37 -1.78 -31.47
N THR A 180 13.11 -2.05 -31.76
CA THR A 180 12.20 -1.16 -32.50
C THR A 180 12.03 0.19 -31.78
N PHE A 181 12.39 0.25 -30.48
CA PHE A 181 12.27 1.45 -29.63
C PHE A 181 13.63 1.82 -29.00
N PRO A 182 13.97 3.13 -28.96
CA PRO A 182 15.17 3.60 -28.26
C PRO A 182 15.14 3.24 -26.77
N ALA A 183 16.30 2.92 -26.19
CA ALA A 183 16.41 2.58 -24.77
C ALA A 183 15.94 3.73 -23.86
N GLU A 184 16.15 4.98 -24.28
CA GLU A 184 15.68 6.18 -23.60
C GLU A 184 14.15 6.21 -23.50
N PHE A 185 13.46 5.85 -24.59
CA PHE A 185 12.00 5.75 -24.61
C PHE A 185 11.51 4.65 -23.68
N LEU A 186 12.09 3.45 -23.74
CA LEU A 186 11.67 2.33 -22.89
C LEU A 186 11.80 2.67 -21.39
N ARG A 187 12.84 3.42 -21.00
CA ARG A 187 13.04 3.88 -19.62
C ARG A 187 12.00 4.88 -19.12
N THR A 188 11.34 5.61 -20.02
CA THR A 188 10.24 6.52 -19.65
C THR A 188 8.95 5.79 -19.35
N LEU A 189 8.86 4.52 -19.70
CA LEU A 189 7.69 3.71 -19.42
C LEU A 189 7.69 3.31 -17.93
N HIS A 190 6.57 3.51 -17.28
CA HIS A 190 6.39 3.18 -15.87
C HIS A 190 5.26 2.15 -15.68
N PRO A 191 5.43 0.90 -16.15
CA PRO A 191 4.39 -0.11 -16.02
C PRO A 191 4.12 -0.43 -14.54
N PRO A 192 2.87 -0.70 -14.17
CA PRO A 192 2.52 -1.09 -12.81
C PRO A 192 3.34 -2.31 -12.35
N GLY A 193 3.86 -2.25 -11.12
CA GLY A 193 4.59 -3.35 -10.50
C GLY A 193 6.03 -3.55 -10.96
N LEU A 194 6.55 -2.70 -11.85
CA LEU A 194 7.99 -2.64 -12.16
C LEU A 194 8.70 -1.53 -11.38
N PRO A 195 10.02 -1.67 -11.15
CA PRO A 195 10.83 -0.57 -10.62
C PRO A 195 10.98 0.54 -11.66
N PRO A 196 11.38 1.76 -11.25
CA PRO A 196 11.67 2.82 -12.20
C PRO A 196 12.85 2.46 -13.10
N GLY A 197 12.79 2.87 -14.38
CA GLY A 197 13.89 2.69 -15.33
C GLY A 197 15.18 3.40 -14.90
N GLU A 198 15.02 4.48 -14.12
CA GLU A 198 16.09 5.21 -13.45
C GLU A 198 15.85 5.17 -11.95
N LEU A 199 16.54 4.26 -11.26
CA LEU A 199 16.45 4.07 -9.83
C LEU A 199 17.55 4.87 -9.13
N ARG A 200 17.18 5.88 -8.33
CA ARG A 200 18.08 6.73 -7.56
C ARG A 200 18.05 6.31 -6.11
N LEU A 201 19.21 6.05 -5.54
CA LEU A 201 19.36 5.60 -4.15
C LEU A 201 20.49 6.35 -3.45
N LYS A 202 20.39 6.45 -2.11
CA LYS A 202 21.47 6.88 -1.22
C LYS A 202 21.69 5.84 -0.12
N PRO A 203 22.89 5.69 0.44
CA PRO A 203 23.08 4.90 1.65
C PRO A 203 22.12 5.37 2.74
N GLY A 204 21.52 4.44 3.47
CA GLY A 204 20.55 4.75 4.53
C GLY A 204 19.12 5.01 4.05
N CYS A 205 18.82 5.10 2.76
CA CYS A 205 17.44 5.31 2.30
C CYS A 205 16.57 4.06 2.47
N PRO A 206 15.29 4.22 2.82
CA PRO A 206 14.36 3.10 2.89
C PRO A 206 13.90 2.70 1.49
N ILE A 207 13.81 1.40 1.26
CA ILE A 207 13.30 0.79 0.04
C ILE A 207 12.29 -0.31 0.33
N ILE A 208 11.47 -0.62 -0.65
CA ILE A 208 10.47 -1.71 -0.60
C ILE A 208 10.73 -2.70 -1.73
N LEU A 209 10.63 -3.99 -1.42
CA LEU A 209 10.77 -5.06 -2.39
C LEU A 209 9.47 -5.20 -3.22
N LEU A 210 9.61 -5.36 -4.54
CA LEU A 210 8.49 -5.42 -5.49
C LEU A 210 8.17 -6.85 -5.96
N ARG A 211 8.99 -7.83 -5.62
CA ARG A 211 8.84 -9.24 -6.00
C ARG A 211 9.26 -10.16 -4.86
N ASN A 212 8.68 -11.35 -4.81
CA ASN A 212 9.14 -12.40 -3.91
C ASN A 212 10.48 -12.95 -4.43
N LEU A 213 11.55 -12.81 -3.66
CA LEU A 213 12.87 -13.37 -3.97
C LEU A 213 13.15 -14.63 -3.16
N CYS A 214 13.00 -14.55 -1.84
CA CYS A 214 13.21 -15.67 -0.93
C CYS A 214 12.28 -15.53 0.30
N PRO A 215 11.04 -16.07 0.23
CA PRO A 215 10.09 -15.94 1.33
C PRO A 215 10.59 -16.51 2.67
N ALA A 216 11.38 -17.58 2.63
CA ALA A 216 11.96 -18.19 3.82
C ALA A 216 12.96 -17.27 4.57
N GLN A 217 13.47 -16.23 3.91
CA GLN A 217 14.35 -15.21 4.48
C GLN A 217 13.65 -13.85 4.63
N GLY A 218 12.33 -13.83 4.59
CA GLY A 218 11.55 -12.60 4.69
C GLY A 218 11.62 -11.68 3.45
N LEU A 219 12.22 -12.11 2.32
CA LEU A 219 12.32 -11.34 1.09
C LEU A 219 11.06 -11.53 0.22
N CYS A 220 9.96 -10.97 0.69
CA CYS A 220 8.65 -10.97 0.03
C CYS A 220 8.34 -9.61 -0.61
N ASN A 221 7.43 -9.61 -1.55
CA ASN A 221 6.84 -8.36 -2.06
C ASN A 221 6.23 -7.57 -0.88
N GLY A 222 6.60 -6.28 -0.78
CA GLY A 222 6.19 -5.42 0.33
C GLY A 222 7.18 -5.37 1.50
N THR A 223 8.22 -6.22 1.55
CA THR A 223 9.26 -6.14 2.59
C THR A 223 10.00 -4.81 2.51
N ARG A 224 10.03 -4.09 3.63
CA ARG A 224 10.75 -2.82 3.77
C ARG A 224 12.18 -3.06 4.26
N MET A 225 13.10 -2.32 3.70
CA MET A 225 14.54 -2.47 3.95
C MET A 225 15.21 -1.09 3.93
N VAL A 226 16.42 -1.01 4.50
CA VAL A 226 17.30 0.16 4.39
C VAL A 226 18.53 -0.23 3.60
N VAL A 227 18.94 0.63 2.67
CA VAL A 227 20.16 0.44 1.87
C VAL A 227 21.38 0.64 2.75
N VAL A 228 22.24 -0.37 2.84
CA VAL A 228 23.50 -0.31 3.59
C VAL A 228 24.68 -0.01 2.68
N GLN A 229 24.76 -0.69 1.56
CA GLN A 229 25.83 -0.53 0.57
C GLN A 229 25.30 -0.82 -0.82
N MET A 230 25.81 -0.10 -1.80
CA MET A 230 25.40 -0.22 -3.19
C MET A 230 26.57 -0.68 -4.06
N SER A 231 26.26 -1.49 -5.08
CA SER A 231 27.16 -1.81 -6.18
C SER A 231 26.34 -1.95 -7.48
N ARG A 232 27.03 -1.99 -8.62
CA ARG A 232 26.36 -2.05 -9.92
C ARG A 232 25.41 -3.24 -10.11
N ARG A 233 25.64 -4.37 -9.41
CA ARG A 233 24.90 -5.64 -9.59
C ARG A 233 24.14 -6.10 -8.36
N VAL A 234 24.48 -5.63 -7.17
CA VAL A 234 23.94 -6.10 -5.89
C VAL A 234 23.79 -4.93 -4.94
N LEU A 235 22.66 -4.84 -4.25
CA LEU A 235 22.45 -3.97 -3.09
C LEU A 235 22.57 -4.80 -1.81
N LYS A 236 23.39 -4.35 -0.86
CA LYS A 236 23.36 -4.86 0.51
C LYS A 236 22.35 -4.03 1.29
N VAL A 237 21.38 -4.70 1.89
CA VAL A 237 20.28 -4.07 2.61
C VAL A 237 20.13 -4.66 4.01
N LYS A 238 19.47 -3.92 4.89
CA LYS A 238 19.05 -4.38 6.22
C LYS A 238 17.54 -4.38 6.27
N LEU A 239 16.91 -5.50 6.66
CA LEU A 239 15.48 -5.63 6.79
C LEU A 239 14.97 -4.79 7.98
N ILE A 240 13.83 -4.10 7.78
CA ILE A 240 13.15 -3.33 8.81
C ILE A 240 11.74 -3.87 9.00
N GLY A 241 11.46 -4.41 10.18
CA GLY A 241 10.17 -5.04 10.50
C GLY A 241 10.09 -6.53 10.14
N GLY A 242 9.05 -7.19 10.67
CA GLY A 242 8.83 -8.62 10.52
C GLY A 242 9.77 -9.49 11.36
N GLU A 243 9.70 -10.81 11.14
CA GLU A 243 10.48 -11.81 11.90
C GLU A 243 11.99 -11.69 11.66
N HIS A 244 12.40 -11.28 10.45
CA HIS A 244 13.80 -11.10 10.05
C HIS A 244 14.32 -9.66 10.26
N CYS A 245 13.68 -8.87 11.12
CA CYS A 245 14.10 -7.50 11.40
C CYS A 245 15.55 -7.43 11.88
N GLY A 246 16.35 -6.56 11.25
CA GLY A 246 17.75 -6.38 11.60
C GLY A 246 18.72 -7.23 10.79
N GLU A 247 18.27 -8.27 10.11
CA GLU A 247 19.11 -9.13 9.26
C GLU A 247 19.54 -8.38 7.99
N HIS A 248 20.70 -8.78 7.45
CA HIS A 248 21.21 -8.29 6.19
C HIS A 248 20.87 -9.23 5.06
N ALA A 249 20.50 -8.65 3.93
CA ALA A 249 20.24 -9.40 2.70
C ALA A 249 20.93 -8.75 1.50
N PHE A 250 21.03 -9.51 0.40
CA PHE A 250 21.59 -9.07 -0.85
C PHE A 250 20.52 -9.12 -1.94
N ILE A 251 20.27 -8.00 -2.58
CA ILE A 251 19.27 -7.87 -3.64
C ILE A 251 20.00 -7.75 -4.98
N PRO A 252 19.92 -8.77 -5.86
CA PRO A 252 20.51 -8.71 -7.19
C PRO A 252 19.59 -7.96 -8.17
N ARG A 253 20.15 -7.56 -9.31
CA ARG A 253 19.32 -7.19 -10.47
C ARG A 253 18.70 -8.46 -11.05
N ILE A 254 17.43 -8.38 -11.39
CA ILE A 254 16.69 -9.47 -12.02
C ILE A 254 15.93 -8.96 -13.24
N THR A 255 15.63 -9.84 -14.17
CA THR A 255 14.75 -9.52 -15.29
C THR A 255 13.30 -9.59 -14.83
N LEU A 256 12.56 -8.52 -15.07
CA LEU A 256 11.18 -8.33 -14.70
C LEU A 256 10.33 -8.13 -15.94
N THR A 257 9.16 -8.71 -15.96
CA THR A 257 8.12 -8.47 -16.96
C THR A 257 6.87 -7.92 -16.25
N PRO A 258 6.14 -7.00 -16.87
CA PRO A 258 4.85 -6.56 -16.38
C PRO A 258 3.86 -7.73 -16.35
N THR A 259 2.84 -7.62 -15.50
CA THR A 259 1.73 -8.59 -15.51
C THR A 259 0.94 -8.42 -16.82
N GLU A 260 0.63 -9.53 -17.48
CA GLU A 260 -0.14 -9.53 -18.74
C GLU A 260 -1.46 -8.76 -18.58
N GLY A 261 -1.80 -7.98 -19.62
CA GLY A 261 -3.04 -7.19 -19.65
C GLY A 261 -3.04 -5.89 -18.84
N GLN A 262 -1.99 -5.59 -18.06
CA GLN A 262 -1.95 -4.37 -17.23
C GLN A 262 -1.21 -3.19 -17.87
N THR A 263 -0.45 -3.38 -18.93
CA THR A 263 0.41 -2.33 -19.50
C THR A 263 -0.25 -1.48 -20.57
N GLY A 264 -1.21 -2.00 -21.30
CA GLY A 264 -1.79 -1.36 -22.49
C GLY A 264 -0.78 -1.16 -23.64
N PHE A 265 0.44 -1.74 -23.54
CA PHE A 265 1.41 -1.73 -24.63
C PHE A 265 1.12 -2.86 -25.62
N ALA A 266 1.39 -2.61 -26.90
CA ALA A 266 1.29 -3.60 -27.98
C ALA A 266 2.50 -4.56 -28.01
N PHE A 267 3.38 -4.50 -27.03
CA PHE A 267 4.60 -5.30 -26.93
C PHE A 267 4.85 -5.75 -25.49
N ALA A 268 5.58 -6.84 -25.32
CA ALA A 268 6.02 -7.31 -24.02
C ALA A 268 7.36 -6.67 -23.64
N LEU A 269 7.38 -5.90 -22.53
CA LEU A 269 8.58 -5.26 -22.00
C LEU A 269 9.31 -6.22 -21.05
N LYS A 270 10.62 -6.38 -21.23
CA LYS A 270 11.53 -6.97 -20.25
C LYS A 270 12.44 -5.89 -19.69
N GLN A 271 12.52 -5.78 -18.38
CA GLN A 271 13.33 -4.79 -17.66
C GLN A 271 14.29 -5.50 -16.71
N CYS A 272 15.59 -5.35 -16.90
CA CYS A 272 16.60 -5.81 -15.96
C CYS A 272 16.98 -4.67 -15.01
N GLN A 273 16.50 -4.77 -13.75
CA GLN A 273 16.70 -3.75 -12.71
C GLN A 273 16.67 -4.41 -11.33
N PHE A 274 17.08 -3.69 -10.29
CA PHE A 274 16.81 -4.07 -8.91
C PHE A 274 15.30 -4.08 -8.65
N PRO A 275 14.72 -5.16 -8.12
CA PRO A 275 13.28 -5.27 -7.89
C PRO A 275 12.82 -4.46 -6.66
N VAL A 276 13.23 -3.21 -6.57
CA VAL A 276 12.96 -2.33 -5.41
C VAL A 276 12.50 -0.95 -5.86
N ASN A 277 11.81 -0.25 -4.95
CA ASN A 277 11.51 1.18 -5.09
C ASN A 277 11.80 1.90 -3.76
N LEU A 278 11.96 3.22 -3.82
CA LEU A 278 12.03 4.04 -2.59
C LEU A 278 10.75 3.88 -1.75
N ALA A 279 10.89 3.96 -0.44
CA ALA A 279 9.83 3.71 0.51
C ALA A 279 9.70 4.76 1.63
N PHE A 280 10.04 6.02 1.36
CA PHE A 280 9.63 7.15 2.19
C PHE A 280 8.13 7.39 2.06
N ALA A 281 7.62 7.34 0.83
CA ALA A 281 6.21 7.39 0.52
C ALA A 281 5.77 6.12 -0.21
N LEU A 282 4.53 5.68 0.05
CA LEU A 282 3.88 4.53 -0.56
C LEU A 282 2.46 4.90 -0.99
N THR A 283 1.89 4.12 -1.91
CA THR A 283 0.45 4.26 -2.17
C THR A 283 -0.38 3.68 -1.03
N ILE A 284 -1.55 4.24 -0.79
CA ILE A 284 -2.48 3.82 0.26
C ILE A 284 -2.74 2.30 0.17
N ASN A 285 -2.97 1.80 -1.05
CA ASN A 285 -3.25 0.38 -1.28
C ASN A 285 -2.07 -0.55 -0.89
N LYS A 286 -0.83 -0.12 -1.13
CA LYS A 286 0.37 -0.92 -0.77
C LYS A 286 0.66 -0.92 0.73
N ALA A 287 0.18 0.09 1.45
CA ALA A 287 0.37 0.20 2.89
C ALA A 287 -0.70 -0.54 3.69
N GLN A 288 -1.78 -1.03 3.04
CA GLN A 288 -2.87 -1.71 3.74
C GLN A 288 -2.35 -2.86 4.61
N GLY A 289 -2.83 -2.93 5.85
CA GLY A 289 -2.39 -3.92 6.85
C GLY A 289 -1.11 -3.54 7.62
N GLN A 290 -0.42 -2.44 7.26
CA GLN A 290 0.70 -1.92 8.06
C GLN A 290 0.21 -0.97 9.14
N SER A 291 0.93 -0.92 10.25
CA SER A 291 0.69 0.07 11.33
C SER A 291 1.99 0.79 11.64
N VAL A 292 1.93 2.11 11.76
CA VAL A 292 3.09 2.94 12.05
C VAL A 292 2.76 3.95 13.16
N LYS A 293 3.78 4.52 13.78
CA LYS A 293 3.58 5.53 14.84
C LYS A 293 3.25 6.90 14.29
N LYS A 294 3.84 7.28 13.13
CA LYS A 294 3.60 8.57 12.48
C LYS A 294 3.26 8.37 11.01
N VAL A 295 2.18 8.99 10.57
CA VAL A 295 1.70 8.93 9.18
C VAL A 295 1.61 10.33 8.60
N GLY A 296 2.24 10.54 7.47
CA GLY A 296 1.95 11.64 6.57
C GLY A 296 0.93 11.19 5.52
N ILE A 297 -0.03 12.03 5.18
CA ILE A 297 -1.03 11.74 4.17
C ILE A 297 -1.02 12.88 3.16
N ASP A 298 -0.60 12.62 1.95
CA ASP A 298 -0.65 13.58 0.87
C ASP A 298 -1.98 13.44 0.12
N LEU A 299 -2.84 14.41 0.29
CA LEU A 299 -4.15 14.53 -0.37
C LEU A 299 -4.24 15.76 -1.26
N ARG A 300 -3.11 16.26 -1.78
CA ARG A 300 -3.12 17.30 -2.83
C ARG A 300 -3.94 16.83 -4.03
N ILE A 301 -3.90 15.53 -4.31
CA ILE A 301 -4.85 14.82 -5.16
C ILE A 301 -5.78 14.03 -4.23
N PRO A 302 -7.10 14.20 -4.31
CA PRO A 302 -8.04 13.53 -3.42
C PRO A 302 -8.05 12.01 -3.61
N VAL A 303 -8.54 11.28 -2.60
CA VAL A 303 -8.87 9.86 -2.73
C VAL A 303 -9.95 9.67 -3.80
N PHE A 304 -9.89 8.55 -4.51
CA PHE A 304 -10.77 8.25 -5.65
C PHE A 304 -11.52 6.92 -5.55
N SER A 305 -11.23 6.12 -4.52
CA SER A 305 -11.84 4.80 -4.34
C SER A 305 -12.39 4.63 -2.93
N HIS A 306 -13.35 3.71 -2.82
CA HIS A 306 -13.98 3.36 -1.55
C HIS A 306 -12.95 3.01 -0.47
N GLY A 307 -13.15 3.59 0.71
CA GLY A 307 -12.40 3.27 1.92
C GLY A 307 -10.95 3.78 1.97
N GLN A 308 -10.43 4.42 0.92
CA GLN A 308 -9.04 4.90 0.92
C GLN A 308 -8.77 5.90 2.06
N LEU A 309 -9.68 6.85 2.31
CA LEU A 309 -9.51 7.82 3.40
C LEU A 309 -9.58 7.13 4.77
N TYR A 310 -10.51 6.20 4.96
CA TYR A 310 -10.61 5.41 6.18
C TYR A 310 -9.32 4.60 6.42
N VAL A 311 -8.84 3.88 5.42
CA VAL A 311 -7.62 3.08 5.52
C VAL A 311 -6.43 3.93 5.89
N VAL A 312 -6.21 5.05 5.20
CA VAL A 312 -5.02 5.88 5.43
C VAL A 312 -5.04 6.52 6.83
N LEU A 313 -6.18 6.95 7.31
CA LEU A 313 -6.33 7.49 8.66
C LEU A 313 -6.20 6.41 9.76
N SER A 314 -6.53 5.15 9.44
CA SER A 314 -6.45 4.02 10.38
C SER A 314 -5.04 3.48 10.64
N HIS A 315 -4.02 3.96 9.89
CA HIS A 315 -2.62 3.53 10.08
C HIS A 315 -2.01 4.03 11.39
N ALA A 316 -2.53 5.11 11.97
CA ALA A 316 -2.09 5.62 13.27
C ALA A 316 -3.17 5.50 14.34
N MET A 317 -2.75 5.36 15.60
CA MET A 317 -3.67 5.16 16.73
C MET A 317 -4.33 6.46 17.23
N GLY A 318 -3.92 7.63 16.76
CA GLY A 318 -4.49 8.91 17.20
C GLY A 318 -4.16 10.06 16.27
N SER A 319 -4.99 11.09 16.33
CA SER A 319 -4.93 12.28 15.45
C SER A 319 -3.61 13.03 15.52
N ARG A 320 -2.96 13.07 16.68
CA ARG A 320 -1.66 13.74 16.89
C ARG A 320 -0.52 13.13 16.06
N ASN A 321 -0.69 11.88 15.67
CA ASN A 321 0.31 11.11 14.92
C ASN A 321 0.10 11.18 13.40
N ILE A 322 -0.91 11.92 12.95
CA ILE A 322 -1.25 12.09 11.55
C ILE A 322 -0.97 13.52 11.12
N LYS A 323 -0.33 13.66 9.98
CA LYS A 323 -0.21 14.94 9.26
C LYS A 323 -0.75 14.79 7.87
N VAL A 324 -1.52 15.77 7.42
CA VAL A 324 -2.21 15.76 6.13
C VAL A 324 -1.80 16.99 5.33
N LEU A 325 -1.38 16.76 4.10
CA LEU A 325 -1.13 17.82 3.13
C LEU A 325 -2.32 17.93 2.18
N LEU A 326 -3.01 19.05 2.20
CA LEU A 326 -4.17 19.33 1.35
C LEU A 326 -3.79 20.26 0.20
N PRO A 327 -4.62 20.35 -0.88
CA PRO A 327 -4.50 21.42 -1.87
C PRO A 327 -4.58 22.79 -1.19
N ASP A 328 -3.90 23.79 -1.73
CA ASP A 328 -3.85 25.15 -1.16
C ASP A 328 -5.23 25.73 -0.89
N ALA A 329 -6.18 25.49 -1.81
CA ALA A 329 -7.56 25.96 -1.68
C ALA A 329 -8.30 25.36 -0.46
N ASN A 330 -7.94 24.16 -0.04
CA ASN A 330 -8.63 23.41 1.01
C ASN A 330 -7.93 23.44 2.38
N ARG A 331 -6.73 24.02 2.46
CA ARG A 331 -5.96 24.06 3.73
C ARG A 331 -6.68 24.83 4.82
N ASN A 332 -7.28 25.98 4.47
CA ASN A 332 -8.00 26.80 5.44
C ASN A 332 -9.34 26.18 5.88
N THR A 333 -10.00 25.46 4.99
CA THR A 333 -11.27 24.79 5.30
C THR A 333 -11.08 23.42 5.90
N CYS A 334 -9.87 22.86 5.84
CA CYS A 334 -9.54 21.49 6.32
C CYS A 334 -10.47 20.43 5.71
N GLN A 335 -10.92 20.63 4.48
CA GLN A 335 -11.84 19.71 3.80
C GLN A 335 -11.14 18.81 2.81
N THR A 336 -11.58 17.54 2.75
CA THR A 336 -11.13 16.57 1.77
C THR A 336 -12.27 15.64 1.35
N CYS A 337 -12.11 15.01 0.18
CA CYS A 337 -13.09 14.05 -0.33
C CYS A 337 -13.04 12.74 0.48
N ASN A 338 -14.21 12.10 0.67
CA ASN A 338 -14.34 10.77 1.28
C ASN A 338 -15.25 9.89 0.42
N VAL A 339 -14.65 8.99 -0.35
CA VAL A 339 -15.37 8.07 -1.22
C VAL A 339 -15.81 6.83 -0.45
N VAL A 340 -17.13 6.66 -0.30
CA VAL A 340 -17.73 5.50 0.37
C VAL A 340 -18.87 4.93 -0.49
N TYR A 341 -18.85 3.62 -0.68
CA TYR A 341 -19.90 2.90 -1.40
C TYR A 341 -20.88 2.26 -0.41
N PRO A 342 -22.06 2.87 -0.16
CA PRO A 342 -23.02 2.34 0.81
C PRO A 342 -23.45 0.89 0.52
N GLU A 343 -23.43 0.48 -0.75
CA GLU A 343 -23.86 -0.84 -1.22
C GLU A 343 -23.09 -2.01 -0.61
N VAL A 344 -21.85 -1.75 -0.17
CA VAL A 344 -21.02 -2.78 0.49
C VAL A 344 -21.12 -2.75 2.01
N LEU A 345 -21.79 -1.74 2.58
CA LEU A 345 -21.94 -1.58 4.03
C LEU A 345 -23.30 -2.06 4.55
N VAL A 346 -24.35 -2.02 3.71
CA VAL A 346 -25.75 -2.29 4.11
C VAL A 346 -25.95 -3.74 4.54
N ASN A 347 -25.34 -4.73 3.89
CA ASN A 347 -25.56 -6.15 4.15
C ASN A 347 -24.77 -6.70 5.36
N VAL A 348 -23.94 -5.90 6.01
CA VAL A 348 -23.18 -6.30 7.21
C VAL A 348 -23.98 -6.09 8.51
N VAL A 349 -25.16 -5.45 8.43
CA VAL A 349 -25.95 -5.02 9.60
C VAL A 349 -26.92 -6.08 10.13
N SER A 350 -27.19 -7.16 9.42
CA SER A 350 -28.32 -8.06 9.73
C SER A 350 -27.90 -9.45 10.16
N PHE A 351 -27.31 -9.61 11.35
CA PHE A 351 -27.48 -10.81 12.16
C PHE A 351 -27.00 -10.51 13.59
N VAL A 352 -27.92 -10.11 14.45
CA VAL A 352 -27.71 -10.18 15.90
C VAL A 352 -27.78 -11.65 16.27
N ALA A 353 -26.64 -12.27 16.56
CA ALA A 353 -26.63 -13.61 17.13
C ALA A 353 -27.33 -13.57 18.51
N PRO A 354 -28.17 -14.55 18.85
CA PRO A 354 -28.71 -14.67 20.20
C PRO A 354 -27.54 -14.78 21.19
N GLN A 355 -27.63 -14.05 22.31
CA GLN A 355 -26.69 -14.14 23.42
C GLN A 355 -26.57 -15.60 23.87
N VAL A 356 -25.46 -16.25 23.58
CA VAL A 356 -25.06 -17.47 24.26
C VAL A 356 -24.40 -17.06 25.56
N CYS A 357 -25.10 -17.31 26.66
CA CYS A 357 -24.56 -17.17 28.01
C CYS A 357 -23.27 -17.99 28.16
N GLY A 358 -22.23 -17.30 28.61
CA GLY A 358 -21.15 -17.82 29.45
C GLY A 358 -20.18 -18.80 28.83
N HIS A 359 -19.03 -18.24 28.32
CA HIS A 359 -17.67 -18.58 28.77
C HIS A 359 -16.67 -17.74 27.97
N PRO A 360 -15.67 -17.11 28.60
CA PRO A 360 -14.63 -16.39 27.87
C PRO A 360 -13.71 -17.40 27.21
N LEU A 361 -13.64 -17.35 25.88
CA LEU A 361 -12.55 -17.97 25.14
C LEU A 361 -11.29 -17.11 25.35
N THR A 362 -10.39 -17.60 26.17
CA THR A 362 -9.01 -17.14 26.28
C THR A 362 -8.25 -17.69 25.08
N ILE A 363 -7.74 -16.81 24.22
CA ILE A 363 -6.69 -17.08 23.26
C ILE A 363 -5.51 -16.19 23.61
#